data_5383d6f0eb54e5c31825e4ffda4e9dd1
#
_entry.id   5383d6f0eb54e5c31825e4ffda4e9dd1
#
_cell.length_a   1.000
_cell.length_b   1.000
_cell.length_c   1.000
_cell.angle_alpha   90.00
_cell.angle_beta   90.00
_cell.angle_gamma   90.00
#
_symmetry.space_group_name_H-M   'P 1'
#
loop_
_entity.id
_entity.type
_entity.pdbx_description
1 polymer ?
#
loop_
_entity_poly.entity_id
_entity_poly.type
_entity_poly.pdbx_seq_one_letter_code
_entity_poly.pdbx_strand_id
1 'polypeptide(L)'
;MSTEAHILTPTSYIDHHLGFLVKPIGEGSFWTLNVDTLITSVVLGIIGFGFFWLVVRNATSGVPSKRQAFIELAIEFVDDQAKAIFHGDRHKFVAPLALTVFIWVLLMNAMDFLPVDIMSWVYTNVLGQSHWRGVPTADINTTFALSLSVWLLMIGFSIKVKGLGGWIHELFCTPFGASPLAWPLNLLFNLVEYESKPLSHSLRLYGNMYAG
;
A
#
# COMPACT_ATOMS: atom_id res chain seq x y z
N MET A 1 48.79 -16.08 -5.06
CA MET A 1 47.49 -15.50 -4.68
C MET A 1 47.13 -14.48 -5.75
N SER A 2 46.40 -14.91 -6.77
CA SER A 2 45.99 -14.09 -7.89
C SER A 2 44.71 -13.31 -7.44
N THR A 3 44.90 -12.01 -7.27
CA THR A 3 43.79 -11.05 -7.10
C THR A 3 43.04 -11.00 -8.43
N GLU A 4 41.99 -11.79 -8.58
CA GLU A 4 41.04 -11.60 -9.67
C GLU A 4 40.42 -10.22 -9.49
N ALA A 5 40.82 -9.28 -10.35
CA ALA A 5 40.14 -8.01 -10.49
C ALA A 5 38.74 -8.33 -11.00
N HIS A 6 37.74 -8.31 -10.11
CA HIS A 6 36.35 -8.36 -10.45
C HIS A 6 36.08 -7.20 -11.41
N ILE A 7 36.04 -7.51 -12.72
CA ILE A 7 35.60 -6.54 -13.73
C ILE A 7 34.13 -6.28 -13.44
N LEU A 8 33.87 -5.18 -12.75
CA LEU A 8 32.51 -4.71 -12.47
C LEU A 8 31.86 -4.36 -13.80
N THR A 9 31.13 -5.30 -14.37
CA THR A 9 30.23 -4.97 -15.47
C THR A 9 29.13 -4.05 -14.95
N PRO A 10 28.57 -3.14 -15.77
CA PRO A 10 27.47 -2.28 -15.34
C PRO A 10 26.32 -3.06 -14.70
N THR A 11 26.06 -4.26 -15.18
CA THR A 11 25.01 -5.16 -14.64
C THR A 11 25.40 -5.66 -13.24
N SER A 12 26.62 -6.13 -13.02
CA SER A 12 27.07 -6.62 -11.71
C SER A 12 27.19 -5.47 -10.68
N TYR A 13 27.49 -4.27 -11.13
CA TYR A 13 27.49 -3.08 -10.29
C TYR A 13 26.06 -2.73 -9.82
N ILE A 14 25.09 -2.76 -10.73
CA ILE A 14 23.69 -2.54 -10.45
C ILE A 14 23.16 -3.61 -9.49
N ASP A 15 23.42 -4.89 -9.77
CA ASP A 15 22.99 -6.00 -8.93
C ASP A 15 23.57 -5.93 -7.52
N HIS A 16 24.84 -5.52 -7.40
CA HIS A 16 25.48 -5.39 -6.10
C HIS A 16 24.95 -4.19 -5.28
N HIS A 17 24.62 -3.07 -5.94
CA HIS A 17 24.19 -1.85 -5.24
C HIS A 17 22.66 -1.76 -5.07
N LEU A 18 21.90 -2.42 -5.95
CA LEU A 18 20.44 -2.53 -5.87
C LEU A 18 19.95 -3.90 -5.40
N GLY A 19 20.86 -4.83 -5.12
CA GLY A 19 20.59 -6.13 -4.52
C GLY A 19 20.25 -5.98 -3.04
N PHE A 20 18.97 -5.86 -2.71
CA PHE A 20 18.47 -5.85 -1.33
C PHE A 20 18.23 -7.30 -0.84
N LEU A 21 17.70 -7.47 0.37
CA LEU A 21 17.42 -8.78 0.98
C LEU A 21 16.27 -9.49 0.26
N VAL A 22 16.55 -9.98 -0.95
CA VAL A 22 15.62 -10.72 -1.77
C VAL A 22 15.74 -12.21 -1.44
N LYS A 23 14.67 -12.83 -0.96
CA LYS A 23 14.61 -14.26 -0.68
C LYS A 23 13.76 -14.97 -1.74
N PRO A 24 14.31 -15.93 -2.49
CA PRO A 24 13.52 -16.74 -3.41
C PRO A 24 12.59 -17.66 -2.63
N ILE A 25 11.29 -17.68 -2.95
CA ILE A 25 10.28 -18.55 -2.34
C ILE A 25 10.02 -19.77 -3.21
N GLY A 26 10.31 -19.69 -4.52
CA GLY A 26 10.04 -20.76 -5.50
C GLY A 26 11.05 -20.78 -6.64
N GLU A 27 10.85 -21.69 -7.58
CA GLU A 27 11.65 -21.79 -8.80
C GLU A 27 11.25 -20.66 -9.78
N GLY A 28 12.22 -19.83 -10.16
CA GLY A 28 12.05 -18.72 -11.10
C GLY A 28 12.24 -17.34 -10.48
N SER A 29 12.68 -16.38 -11.28
CA SER A 29 12.99 -15.02 -10.82
C SER A 29 11.76 -14.19 -10.45
N PHE A 30 10.55 -14.66 -10.75
CA PHE A 30 9.29 -14.01 -10.38
C PHE A 30 8.90 -14.24 -8.91
N TRP A 31 9.23 -15.42 -8.36
CA TRP A 31 8.87 -15.80 -7.00
C TRP A 31 9.92 -15.36 -5.98
N THR A 32 10.08 -14.05 -5.82
CA THR A 32 11.01 -13.45 -4.86
C THR A 32 10.27 -12.58 -3.87
N LEU A 33 10.66 -12.67 -2.59
CA LEU A 33 10.12 -11.84 -1.52
C LEU A 33 11.19 -10.84 -1.07
N ASN A 34 10.86 -9.57 -1.06
CA ASN A 34 11.66 -8.52 -0.48
C ASN A 34 11.41 -8.47 1.04
N VAL A 35 12.25 -9.16 1.79
CA VAL A 35 12.06 -9.35 3.24
C VAL A 35 12.25 -8.03 4.00
N ASP A 36 13.15 -7.19 3.54
CA ASP A 36 13.45 -5.87 4.10
C ASP A 36 12.22 -4.94 4.07
N THR A 37 11.58 -4.82 2.90
CA THR A 37 10.39 -3.98 2.72
C THR A 37 9.19 -4.50 3.52
N LEU A 38 9.03 -5.84 3.57
CA LEU A 38 7.96 -6.46 4.35
C LEU A 38 8.14 -6.19 5.86
N ILE A 39 9.33 -6.42 6.39
CA ILE A 39 9.62 -6.19 7.82
C ILE A 39 9.43 -4.72 8.16
N THR A 40 9.99 -3.81 7.35
CA THR A 40 9.87 -2.37 7.59
C THR A 40 8.40 -1.92 7.56
N SER A 41 7.63 -2.40 6.58
CA SER A 41 6.20 -2.09 6.46
C SER A 41 5.40 -2.56 7.68
N VAL A 42 5.62 -3.80 8.14
CA VAL A 42 4.94 -4.36 9.31
C VAL A 42 5.34 -3.63 10.60
N VAL A 43 6.62 -3.35 10.79
CA VAL A 43 7.12 -2.62 11.97
C VAL A 43 6.51 -1.22 12.02
N LEU A 44 6.48 -0.50 10.89
CA LEU A 44 5.83 0.82 10.81
C LEU A 44 4.34 0.75 11.11
N GLY A 45 3.65 -0.28 10.62
CA GLY A 45 2.25 -0.54 10.95
C GLY A 45 2.05 -0.74 12.45
N ILE A 46 2.86 -1.58 13.08
CA ILE A 46 2.78 -1.82 14.54
C ILE A 46 3.05 -0.54 15.33
N ILE A 47 4.06 0.24 14.95
CA ILE A 47 4.39 1.51 15.62
C ILE A 47 3.24 2.51 15.46
N GLY A 48 2.74 2.70 14.25
CA GLY A 48 1.67 3.65 13.97
C GLY A 48 0.36 3.31 14.67
N PHE A 49 -0.13 2.09 14.50
CA PHE A 49 -1.36 1.66 15.16
C PHE A 49 -1.19 1.51 16.68
N GLY A 50 -0.01 1.13 17.15
CA GLY A 50 0.34 1.12 18.57
C GLY A 50 0.24 2.54 19.16
N PHE A 51 0.75 3.55 18.47
CA PHE A 51 0.62 4.94 18.87
C PHE A 51 -0.86 5.39 18.93
N PHE A 52 -1.64 5.09 17.90
CA PHE A 52 -3.09 5.37 17.88
C PHE A 52 -3.79 4.70 19.06
N TRP A 53 -3.54 3.43 19.29
CA TRP A 53 -4.12 2.67 20.39
C TRP A 53 -3.78 3.27 21.76
N LEU A 54 -2.52 3.64 21.99
CA LEU A 54 -2.07 4.25 23.25
C LEU A 54 -2.77 5.60 23.53
N VAL A 55 -2.98 6.40 22.49
CA VAL A 55 -3.63 7.71 22.64
C VAL A 55 -5.14 7.54 22.84
N VAL A 56 -5.78 6.68 22.03
CA VAL A 56 -7.23 6.42 22.11
C VAL A 56 -7.62 5.80 23.45
N ARG A 57 -6.79 4.92 24.00
CA ARG A 57 -7.04 4.31 25.31
C ARG A 57 -7.17 5.36 26.44
N ASN A 58 -6.49 6.48 26.31
CA ASN A 58 -6.49 7.57 27.29
C ASN A 58 -7.30 8.79 26.81
N ALA A 59 -8.14 8.61 25.79
CA ALA A 59 -8.95 9.69 25.25
C ALA A 59 -10.02 10.15 26.24
N THR A 60 -10.20 11.46 26.35
CA THR A 60 -11.19 12.10 27.22
C THR A 60 -12.21 12.86 26.40
N SER A 61 -13.45 12.93 26.89
CA SER A 61 -14.53 13.69 26.25
C SER A 61 -14.46 15.22 26.53
N GLY A 62 -13.50 15.66 27.33
CA GLY A 62 -13.24 17.06 27.62
C GLY A 62 -12.31 17.71 26.59
N VAL A 63 -11.55 18.73 27.04
CA VAL A 63 -10.55 19.39 26.17
C VAL A 63 -9.46 18.38 25.80
N PRO A 64 -9.28 18.08 24.50
CA PRO A 64 -8.35 17.06 24.08
C PRO A 64 -6.89 17.49 24.31
N SER A 65 -6.05 16.53 24.69
CA SER A 65 -4.61 16.74 24.70
C SER A 65 -4.07 16.94 23.27
N LYS A 66 -2.90 17.57 23.11
CA LYS A 66 -2.30 17.78 21.77
C LYS A 66 -2.18 16.50 20.94
N ARG A 67 -1.88 15.36 21.58
CA ARG A 67 -1.77 14.04 20.91
C ARG A 67 -3.13 13.53 20.48
N GLN A 68 -4.14 13.69 21.33
CA GLN A 68 -5.52 13.31 21.01
C GLN A 68 -6.08 14.19 19.90
N ALA A 69 -5.89 15.50 19.95
CA ALA A 69 -6.31 16.43 18.90
C ALA A 69 -5.69 16.10 17.54
N PHE A 70 -4.41 15.66 17.50
CA PHE A 70 -3.77 15.22 16.26
C PHE A 70 -4.46 13.99 15.66
N ILE A 71 -4.80 13.00 16.49
CA ILE A 71 -5.48 11.78 16.01
C ILE A 71 -6.92 12.10 15.59
N GLU A 72 -7.64 12.91 16.36
CA GLU A 72 -8.99 13.35 16.00
C GLU A 72 -9.01 14.08 14.66
N LEU A 73 -8.05 14.98 14.43
CA LEU A 73 -7.89 15.66 13.14
C LEU A 73 -7.65 14.69 11.97
N ALA A 74 -6.81 13.67 12.18
CA ALA A 74 -6.55 12.67 11.15
C ALA A 74 -7.80 11.81 10.85
N ILE A 75 -8.56 11.44 11.87
CA ILE A 75 -9.82 10.69 11.75
C ILE A 75 -10.87 11.55 11.02
N GLU A 76 -11.05 12.81 11.43
CA GLU A 76 -11.98 13.75 10.83
C GLU A 76 -11.65 14.00 9.36
N PHE A 77 -10.38 14.24 9.04
CA PHE A 77 -9.92 14.41 7.67
C PHE A 77 -10.29 13.21 6.78
N VAL A 78 -10.02 11.98 7.24
CA VAL A 78 -10.32 10.78 6.45
C VAL A 78 -11.83 10.53 6.38
N ASP A 79 -12.58 10.79 7.46
CA ASP A 79 -14.05 10.64 7.46
C ASP A 79 -14.71 11.61 6.50
N ASP A 80 -14.25 12.85 6.43
CA ASP A 80 -14.76 13.85 5.49
C ASP A 80 -14.49 13.46 4.03
N GLN A 81 -13.30 12.92 3.73
CA GLN A 81 -13.01 12.37 2.40
C GLN A 81 -13.90 11.17 2.07
N ALA A 82 -14.08 10.26 3.02
CA ALA A 82 -14.96 9.11 2.85
C ALA A 82 -16.42 9.53 2.66
N LYS A 83 -16.88 10.54 3.39
CA LYS A 83 -18.23 11.11 3.28
C LYS A 83 -18.49 11.75 1.93
N ALA A 84 -17.50 12.43 1.35
CA ALA A 84 -17.64 13.05 0.03
C ALA A 84 -17.86 12.03 -1.08
N ILE A 85 -17.38 10.79 -0.91
CA ILE A 85 -17.41 9.75 -1.94
C ILE A 85 -18.52 8.73 -1.66
N PHE A 86 -18.73 8.36 -0.39
CA PHE A 86 -19.60 7.27 0.00
C PHE A 86 -20.79 7.75 0.84
N HIS A 87 -22.00 7.62 0.30
CA HIS A 87 -23.23 8.12 0.91
C HIS A 87 -23.97 7.09 1.79
N GLY A 88 -23.39 5.89 1.96
CA GLY A 88 -23.93 4.82 2.81
C GLY A 88 -23.36 4.82 4.22
N ASP A 89 -23.55 3.71 4.96
CA ASP A 89 -23.01 3.50 6.30
C ASP A 89 -21.48 3.28 6.25
N ARG A 90 -20.73 4.38 6.19
CA ARG A 90 -19.28 4.41 6.02
C ARG A 90 -18.51 3.99 7.26
N HIS A 91 -19.11 4.18 8.45
CA HIS A 91 -18.41 3.95 9.71
C HIS A 91 -18.16 2.47 10.00
N LYS A 92 -18.96 1.56 9.42
CA LYS A 92 -18.78 0.13 9.64
C LYS A 92 -17.51 -0.41 9.02
N PHE A 93 -17.11 0.11 7.85
CA PHE A 93 -15.98 -0.47 7.14
C PHE A 93 -15.15 0.54 6.33
N VAL A 94 -15.80 1.42 5.56
CA VAL A 94 -15.11 2.29 4.57
C VAL A 94 -14.17 3.26 5.28
N ALA A 95 -14.64 3.99 6.28
CA ALA A 95 -13.83 4.97 6.99
C ALA A 95 -12.69 4.33 7.81
N PRO A 96 -12.88 3.23 8.57
CA PRO A 96 -11.78 2.53 9.23
C PRO A 96 -10.74 1.96 8.27
N LEU A 97 -11.18 1.38 7.14
CA LEU A 97 -10.25 0.88 6.12
C LEU A 97 -9.45 2.02 5.49
N ALA A 98 -10.12 3.11 5.11
CA ALA A 98 -9.47 4.28 4.53
C ALA A 98 -8.45 4.88 5.49
N LEU A 99 -8.80 5.02 6.77
CA LEU A 99 -7.88 5.49 7.82
C LEU A 99 -6.66 4.57 7.95
N THR A 100 -6.88 3.25 7.96
CA THR A 100 -5.81 2.27 8.08
C THR A 100 -4.82 2.40 6.91
N VAL A 101 -5.32 2.39 5.68
CA VAL A 101 -4.48 2.51 4.48
C VAL A 101 -3.78 3.86 4.45
N PHE A 102 -4.50 4.95 4.75
CA PHE A 102 -3.95 6.30 4.75
C PHE A 102 -2.78 6.44 5.72
N ILE A 103 -2.97 6.06 6.98
CA ILE A 103 -1.93 6.16 8.02
C ILE A 103 -0.75 5.25 7.69
N TRP A 104 -1.01 4.02 7.23
CA TRP A 104 0.06 3.09 6.90
C TRP A 104 0.93 3.59 5.74
N VAL A 105 0.30 4.03 4.64
CA VAL A 105 1.02 4.60 3.49
C VAL A 105 1.75 5.89 3.87
N LEU A 106 1.11 6.76 4.68
CA LEU A 106 1.75 7.98 5.18
C LEU A 106 3.02 7.67 5.96
N LEU A 107 2.99 6.67 6.86
CA LEU A 107 4.16 6.27 7.63
C LEU A 107 5.26 5.67 6.77
N MET A 108 4.91 4.84 5.78
CA MET A 108 5.89 4.28 4.84
C MET A 108 6.59 5.38 4.02
N ASN A 109 5.83 6.38 3.55
CA ASN A 109 6.39 7.50 2.80
C ASN A 109 7.17 8.48 3.72
N ALA A 110 6.76 8.62 4.97
CA ALA A 110 7.47 9.46 5.94
C ALA A 110 8.89 8.97 6.24
N MET A 111 9.19 7.71 5.96
CA MET A 111 10.56 7.18 6.07
C MET A 111 11.55 7.88 5.14
N ASP A 112 11.07 8.42 4.02
CA ASP A 112 11.91 9.15 3.05
C ASP A 112 12.42 10.50 3.60
N PHE A 113 11.69 11.10 4.55
CA PHE A 113 12.13 12.32 5.22
C PHE A 113 13.25 12.10 6.25
N LEU A 114 13.54 10.84 6.60
CA LEU A 114 14.61 10.54 7.56
C LEU A 114 15.98 10.61 6.87
N PRO A 115 16.98 11.24 7.52
CA PRO A 115 18.33 11.30 6.98
C PRO A 115 18.88 9.90 6.70
N VAL A 116 19.40 9.69 5.49
CA VAL A 116 19.96 8.40 5.04
C VAL A 116 21.04 7.89 5.97
N ASP A 117 21.85 8.78 6.52
CA ASP A 117 22.94 8.44 7.44
C ASP A 117 22.43 7.78 8.75
N ILE A 118 21.32 8.29 9.30
CA ILE A 118 20.70 7.73 10.50
C ILE A 118 20.15 6.34 10.20
N MET A 119 19.48 6.17 9.05
CA MET A 119 18.93 4.89 8.64
C MET A 119 20.06 3.87 8.39
N SER A 120 21.11 4.25 7.66
CA SER A 120 22.26 3.41 7.42
C SER A 120 22.92 2.98 8.73
N TRP A 121 23.09 3.89 9.69
CA TRP A 121 23.63 3.59 11.01
C TRP A 121 22.77 2.57 11.77
N VAL A 122 21.44 2.73 11.77
CA VAL A 122 20.52 1.80 12.43
C VAL A 122 20.60 0.43 11.77
N TYR A 123 20.59 0.34 10.44
CA TYR A 123 20.62 -0.93 9.74
C TYR A 123 21.93 -1.69 9.94
N THR A 124 23.06 -0.98 9.95
CA THR A 124 24.38 -1.61 10.17
C THR A 124 24.60 -2.02 11.61
N ASN A 125 24.24 -1.18 12.59
CA ASN A 125 24.58 -1.44 14.00
C ASN A 125 23.51 -2.26 14.74
N VAL A 126 22.23 -2.17 14.34
CA VAL A 126 21.15 -2.88 15.03
C VAL A 126 20.77 -4.18 14.29
N LEU A 127 20.69 -4.13 12.95
CA LEU A 127 20.28 -5.28 12.15
C LEU A 127 21.47 -6.04 11.53
N GLY A 128 22.69 -5.48 11.60
CA GLY A 128 23.89 -6.11 11.05
C GLY A 128 23.86 -6.25 9.52
N GLN A 129 23.05 -5.46 8.83
CA GLN A 129 22.84 -5.50 7.39
C GLN A 129 23.30 -4.19 6.74
N SER A 130 24.16 -4.27 5.75
CA SER A 130 24.66 -3.10 5.01
C SER A 130 23.73 -2.67 3.85
N HIS A 131 22.90 -3.60 3.36
CA HIS A 131 22.00 -3.40 2.23
C HIS A 131 20.54 -3.57 2.69
N TRP A 132 19.89 -2.47 3.04
CA TRP A 132 18.50 -2.45 3.50
C TRP A 132 17.74 -1.34 2.82
N ARG A 133 16.56 -1.68 2.24
CA ARG A 133 15.69 -0.68 1.62
C ARG A 133 14.92 0.07 2.72
N GLY A 134 15.21 1.38 2.86
CA GLY A 134 14.62 2.21 3.91
C GLY A 134 13.14 2.51 3.69
N VAL A 135 12.72 2.63 2.42
CA VAL A 135 11.36 3.05 2.06
C VAL A 135 10.61 1.90 1.40
N PRO A 136 9.61 1.30 2.06
CA PRO A 136 8.85 0.17 1.50
C PRO A 136 8.07 0.50 0.24
N THR A 137 7.57 1.73 0.10
CA THR A 137 6.82 2.19 -1.08
C THR A 137 7.68 2.42 -2.31
N ALA A 138 9.01 2.43 -2.18
CA ALA A 138 9.95 2.39 -3.29
C ALA A 138 10.07 1.00 -3.93
N ASP A 139 9.38 0.00 -3.41
CA ASP A 139 9.25 -1.33 -4.00
C ASP A 139 7.90 -1.49 -4.70
N ILE A 140 7.95 -1.76 -6.01
CA ILE A 140 6.74 -1.96 -6.82
C ILE A 140 5.93 -3.17 -6.34
N ASN A 141 6.58 -4.21 -5.80
CA ASN A 141 5.89 -5.39 -5.27
C ASN A 141 5.03 -5.03 -4.05
N THR A 142 5.57 -4.17 -3.17
CA THR A 142 4.85 -3.70 -1.97
C THR A 142 3.66 -2.81 -2.35
N THR A 143 3.84 -1.87 -3.27
CA THR A 143 2.76 -1.00 -3.74
C THR A 143 1.70 -1.77 -4.50
N PHE A 144 2.09 -2.76 -5.29
CA PHE A 144 1.17 -3.64 -6.00
C PHE A 144 0.40 -4.55 -5.05
N ALA A 145 1.05 -5.14 -4.05
CA ALA A 145 0.39 -5.95 -3.03
C ALA A 145 -0.65 -5.16 -2.24
N LEU A 146 -0.33 -3.92 -1.86
CA LEU A 146 -1.27 -3.02 -1.17
C LEU A 146 -2.47 -2.68 -2.06
N SER A 147 -2.21 -2.31 -3.30
CA SER A 147 -3.24 -1.98 -4.29
C SER A 147 -4.16 -3.18 -4.58
N LEU A 148 -3.58 -4.37 -4.75
CA LEU A 148 -4.32 -5.61 -4.98
C LEU A 148 -5.17 -5.98 -3.76
N SER A 149 -4.66 -5.79 -2.54
CA SER A 149 -5.41 -6.04 -1.31
C SER A 149 -6.65 -5.15 -1.22
N VAL A 150 -6.51 -3.86 -1.48
CA VAL A 150 -7.65 -2.90 -1.50
C VAL A 150 -8.64 -3.26 -2.60
N TRP A 151 -8.16 -3.65 -3.78
CA TRP A 151 -9.00 -4.07 -4.91
C TRP A 151 -9.80 -5.33 -4.58
N LEU A 152 -9.20 -6.35 -3.96
CA LEU A 152 -9.89 -7.55 -3.51
C LEU A 152 -10.97 -7.23 -2.47
N LEU A 153 -10.68 -6.34 -1.52
CA LEU A 153 -11.65 -5.86 -0.55
C LEU A 153 -12.81 -5.12 -1.23
N MET A 154 -12.52 -4.27 -2.21
CA MET A 154 -13.53 -3.56 -2.99
C MET A 154 -14.50 -4.54 -3.69
N ILE A 155 -13.98 -5.59 -4.35
CA ILE A 155 -14.80 -6.64 -4.97
C ILE A 155 -15.61 -7.38 -3.91
N GLY A 156 -14.98 -7.82 -2.82
CA GLY A 156 -15.63 -8.54 -1.74
C GLY A 156 -16.80 -7.76 -1.13
N PHE A 157 -16.63 -6.46 -0.89
CA PHE A 157 -17.69 -5.60 -0.38
C PHE A 157 -18.76 -5.29 -1.42
N SER A 158 -18.39 -5.12 -2.68
CA SER A 158 -19.35 -4.96 -3.78
C SER A 158 -20.29 -6.16 -3.86
N ILE A 159 -19.74 -7.37 -3.77
CA ILE A 159 -20.51 -8.62 -3.75
C ILE A 159 -21.37 -8.71 -2.47
N LYS A 160 -20.82 -8.33 -1.31
CA LYS A 160 -21.55 -8.39 -0.03
C LYS A 160 -22.75 -7.44 0.02
N VAL A 161 -22.64 -6.26 -0.57
CA VAL A 161 -23.67 -5.22 -0.56
C VAL A 161 -24.72 -5.45 -1.63
N LYS A 162 -24.30 -5.75 -2.87
CA LYS A 162 -25.17 -5.90 -4.04
C LYS A 162 -25.66 -7.33 -4.24
N GLY A 163 -25.03 -8.30 -3.58
CA GLY A 163 -25.18 -9.72 -3.88
C GLY A 163 -24.47 -10.13 -5.16
N LEU A 164 -24.19 -11.43 -5.32
CA LEU A 164 -23.56 -11.97 -6.53
C LEU A 164 -24.33 -11.61 -7.81
N GLY A 165 -25.66 -11.75 -7.76
CA GLY A 165 -26.52 -11.43 -8.92
C GLY A 165 -26.49 -9.96 -9.31
N GLY A 166 -26.50 -9.04 -8.33
CA GLY A 166 -26.41 -7.61 -8.56
C GLY A 166 -25.06 -7.19 -9.14
N TRP A 167 -23.99 -7.79 -8.64
CA TRP A 167 -22.64 -7.54 -9.14
C TRP A 167 -22.46 -8.04 -10.59
N ILE A 168 -22.94 -9.25 -10.90
CA ILE A 168 -22.92 -9.79 -12.28
C ILE A 168 -23.78 -8.93 -13.20
N HIS A 169 -24.98 -8.55 -12.76
CA HIS A 169 -25.84 -7.66 -13.54
C HIS A 169 -25.17 -6.32 -13.85
N GLU A 170 -24.45 -5.74 -12.89
CA GLU A 170 -23.68 -4.51 -13.10
C GLU A 170 -22.59 -4.68 -14.16
N LEU A 171 -21.84 -5.81 -14.14
CA LEU A 171 -20.82 -6.11 -15.13
C LEU A 171 -21.35 -6.16 -16.57
N PHE A 172 -22.57 -6.64 -16.76
CA PHE A 172 -23.15 -6.81 -18.08
C PHE A 172 -24.04 -5.64 -18.54
N CYS A 173 -24.57 -4.86 -17.61
CA CYS A 173 -25.55 -3.81 -17.91
C CYS A 173 -25.03 -2.38 -17.80
N THR A 174 -23.85 -2.16 -17.25
CA THR A 174 -23.20 -0.84 -17.15
C THR A 174 -21.91 -0.81 -17.98
N PRO A 175 -21.56 0.32 -18.64
CA PRO A 175 -22.21 1.64 -18.64
C PRO A 175 -23.25 1.85 -19.75
N PHE A 176 -23.32 1.01 -20.80
CA PHE A 176 -24.12 1.27 -22.02
C PHE A 176 -25.58 0.76 -21.95
N GLY A 177 -25.99 0.22 -20.81
CA GLY A 177 -27.36 -0.24 -20.58
C GLY A 177 -27.57 -1.74 -20.78
N ALA A 178 -28.79 -2.22 -20.49
CA ALA A 178 -29.14 -3.65 -20.43
C ALA A 178 -29.45 -4.28 -21.82
N SER A 179 -29.11 -3.61 -22.93
CA SER A 179 -29.34 -4.17 -24.27
C SER A 179 -28.43 -5.40 -24.49
N PRO A 180 -28.98 -6.53 -25.00
CA PRO A 180 -28.18 -7.74 -25.26
C PRO A 180 -27.01 -7.50 -26.23
N LEU A 181 -27.13 -6.53 -27.12
CA LEU A 181 -26.05 -6.15 -28.04
C LEU A 181 -24.91 -5.39 -27.34
N ALA A 182 -25.21 -4.71 -26.22
CA ALA A 182 -24.22 -3.96 -25.43
C ALA A 182 -23.49 -4.85 -24.40
N TRP A 183 -23.97 -6.04 -24.08
CA TRP A 183 -23.37 -6.93 -23.06
C TRP A 183 -21.89 -7.23 -23.30
N PRO A 184 -21.43 -7.67 -24.48
CA PRO A 184 -20.02 -7.94 -24.69
C PRO A 184 -19.16 -6.68 -24.56
N LEU A 185 -19.70 -5.54 -24.98
CA LEU A 185 -19.03 -4.25 -24.87
C LEU A 185 -18.92 -3.81 -23.42
N ASN A 186 -20.01 -3.92 -22.65
CA ASN A 186 -20.03 -3.61 -21.21
C ASN A 186 -19.05 -4.49 -20.45
N LEU A 187 -19.04 -5.80 -20.72
CA LEU A 187 -18.12 -6.73 -20.09
C LEU A 187 -16.65 -6.38 -20.39
N LEU A 188 -16.34 -6.04 -21.64
CA LEU A 188 -15.00 -5.64 -22.04
C LEU A 188 -14.54 -4.37 -21.31
N PHE A 189 -15.39 -3.34 -21.27
CA PHE A 189 -15.08 -2.09 -20.57
C PHE A 189 -14.91 -2.30 -19.06
N ASN A 190 -15.81 -3.05 -18.44
CA ASN A 190 -15.70 -3.36 -17.01
C ASN A 190 -14.45 -4.19 -16.72
N LEU A 191 -14.09 -5.17 -17.55
CA LEU A 191 -12.88 -5.96 -17.39
C LEU A 191 -11.63 -5.07 -17.43
N VAL A 192 -11.54 -4.20 -18.44
CA VAL A 192 -10.43 -3.24 -18.57
C VAL A 192 -10.40 -2.29 -17.36
N GLU A 193 -11.55 -1.80 -16.90
CA GLU A 193 -11.63 -0.95 -15.71
C GLU A 193 -11.16 -1.68 -14.45
N TYR A 194 -11.60 -2.91 -14.22
CA TYR A 194 -11.20 -3.72 -13.07
C TYR A 194 -9.71 -4.05 -13.07
N GLU A 195 -9.13 -4.37 -14.23
CA GLU A 195 -7.69 -4.63 -14.39
C GLU A 195 -6.85 -3.37 -14.22
N SER A 196 -7.32 -2.23 -14.72
CA SER A 196 -6.58 -0.98 -14.67
C SER A 196 -6.53 -0.37 -13.27
N LYS A 197 -7.53 -0.62 -12.41
CA LYS A 197 -7.59 -0.04 -11.05
C LYS A 197 -6.38 -0.41 -10.19
N PRO A 198 -6.04 -1.70 -9.95
CA PRO A 198 -4.89 -2.05 -9.12
C PRO A 198 -3.58 -1.57 -9.71
N LEU A 199 -3.44 -1.63 -11.04
CA LEU A 199 -2.25 -1.17 -11.73
C LEU A 199 -2.07 0.35 -11.58
N SER A 200 -3.13 1.14 -11.82
CA SER A 200 -3.10 2.59 -11.69
C SER A 200 -2.78 3.05 -10.27
N HIS A 201 -3.38 2.41 -9.25
CA HIS A 201 -3.10 2.75 -7.86
C HIS A 201 -1.67 2.40 -7.44
N SER A 202 -1.18 1.23 -7.85
CA SER A 202 0.20 0.80 -7.59
C SER A 202 1.21 1.74 -8.24
N LEU A 203 1.04 2.04 -9.54
CA LEU A 203 1.93 2.93 -10.28
C LEU A 203 1.88 4.38 -9.76
N ARG A 204 0.72 4.84 -9.30
CA ARG A 204 0.60 6.17 -8.69
C ARG A 204 1.40 6.26 -7.40
N LEU A 205 1.26 5.26 -6.52
CA LEU A 205 1.97 5.23 -5.24
C LEU A 205 3.49 5.12 -5.44
N TYR A 206 3.91 4.20 -6.31
CA TYR A 206 5.30 4.02 -6.70
C TYR A 206 5.88 5.24 -7.42
N GLY A 207 5.14 5.79 -8.40
CA GLY A 207 5.57 6.93 -9.19
C GLY A 207 5.72 8.21 -8.38
N ASN A 208 4.82 8.47 -7.42
CA ASN A 208 4.95 9.60 -6.52
C ASN A 208 6.23 9.54 -5.68
N MET A 209 6.67 8.34 -5.34
CA MET A 209 7.91 8.14 -4.58
C MET A 209 9.17 8.43 -5.42
N TYR A 210 9.11 8.16 -6.74
CA TYR A 210 10.25 8.41 -7.64
C TYR A 210 10.24 9.80 -8.29
N ALA A 211 9.10 10.46 -8.31
CA ALA A 211 8.95 11.81 -8.90
C ALA A 211 9.12 12.95 -7.87
N GLY A 212 9.05 12.65 -6.59
CA GLY A 212 9.31 13.58 -5.48
C GLY A 212 10.76 13.56 -5.09
#